data_a178d98cb17db8c4f423a3a128553f4b
#
_entry.id   a178d98cb17db8c4f423a3a128553f4b
#
_cell.length_a   1.000
_cell.length_b   1.000
_cell.length_c   1.000
_cell.angle_alpha   90.00
_cell.angle_beta   90.00
_cell.angle_gamma   90.00
#
_symmetry.space_group_name_H-M   'P 1'
#
loop_
_entity.id
_entity.type
_entity.pdbx_description
1 polymer ?
#
loop_
_entity_poly.entity_id
_entity_poly.type
_entity_poly.pdbx_seq_one_letter_code
_entity_poly.pdbx_strand_id
1 'polypeptide(L)'
;YDIAVDAASDWMKRGNHMGSKITIAPGNISFLYDAIKHMVDLGYDEINANCVYEKGWTPVHATVLYDQMKRISDYFLEQNFDFERDFFCSLYNEDFFHPKDPDDLQSWCGGVGNSMIACDPQGRIFPCIRYMESSLNGEQEPYSIGDVDNGIGCTECYKCRINCMAKIDRRTQSTDECFYCPIAAGCSNCSG
;
A
#
# COMPACT_ATOMS: atom_id res chain seq x y z
N TYR A 1 -7.40 21.73 2.30
CA TYR A 1 -8.14 20.99 1.28
C TYR A 1 -8.17 21.79 -0.04
N ASP A 2 -8.74 23.00 -0.06
CA ASP A 2 -8.95 23.80 -1.28
C ASP A 2 -7.67 24.04 -2.09
N ILE A 3 -6.58 24.40 -1.42
CA ILE A 3 -5.27 24.62 -2.07
C ILE A 3 -4.78 23.35 -2.80
N ALA A 4 -5.00 22.17 -2.21
CA ALA A 4 -4.58 20.91 -2.82
C ALA A 4 -5.46 20.55 -4.03
N VAL A 5 -6.76 20.79 -3.94
CA VAL A 5 -7.71 20.56 -5.03
C VAL A 5 -7.45 21.52 -6.19
N ASP A 6 -7.21 22.81 -5.92
CA ASP A 6 -6.88 23.80 -6.94
C ASP A 6 -5.58 23.44 -7.68
N ALA A 7 -4.53 23.03 -6.94
CA ALA A 7 -3.27 22.60 -7.52
C ALA A 7 -3.43 21.35 -8.41
N ALA A 8 -4.19 20.36 -7.94
CA ALA A 8 -4.49 19.15 -8.70
C ALA A 8 -5.30 19.48 -9.97
N SER A 9 -6.31 20.33 -9.84
CA SER A 9 -7.13 20.80 -10.98
C SER A 9 -6.27 21.52 -12.03
N ASP A 10 -5.37 22.40 -11.61
CA ASP A 10 -4.46 23.10 -12.53
C ASP A 10 -3.49 22.15 -13.23
N TRP A 11 -3.04 21.09 -12.52
CA TRP A 11 -2.20 20.06 -13.10
C TRP A 11 -2.93 19.27 -14.18
N MET A 12 -4.16 18.82 -13.89
CA MET A 12 -5.01 18.05 -14.82
C MET A 12 -5.43 18.89 -16.03
N LYS A 13 -5.74 20.18 -15.86
CA LYS A 13 -6.07 21.10 -16.97
C LYS A 13 -4.94 21.25 -18.00
N ARG A 14 -3.69 20.96 -17.59
CA ARG A 14 -2.53 20.94 -18.50
C ARG A 14 -2.37 19.61 -19.24
N GLY A 15 -3.33 18.69 -19.12
CA GLY A 15 -3.31 17.39 -19.76
C GLY A 15 -2.45 16.34 -19.03
N ASN A 16 -2.13 16.57 -17.76
CA ASN A 16 -1.34 15.62 -16.99
C ASN A 16 -2.25 14.64 -16.24
N HIS A 17 -1.77 13.41 -16.11
CA HIS A 17 -2.35 12.37 -15.27
C HIS A 17 -2.30 12.75 -13.78
N MET A 18 -3.34 12.38 -13.02
CA MET A 18 -3.42 12.58 -11.58
C MET A 18 -3.97 11.36 -10.87
N GLY A 19 -3.08 10.68 -10.15
CA GLY A 19 -3.43 9.58 -9.26
C GLY A 19 -3.75 10.05 -7.84
N SER A 20 -4.58 9.29 -7.15
CA SER A 20 -4.89 9.48 -5.73
C SER A 20 -4.47 8.28 -4.89
N LYS A 21 -4.19 8.51 -3.61
CA LYS A 21 -3.93 7.46 -2.62
C LYS A 21 -4.96 7.54 -1.50
N ILE A 22 -5.79 6.51 -1.37
CA ILE A 22 -6.78 6.39 -0.31
C ILE A 22 -6.31 5.35 0.71
N THR A 23 -6.24 5.77 1.97
CA THR A 23 -5.93 4.87 3.09
C THR A 23 -7.22 4.48 3.79
N ILE A 24 -7.54 3.19 3.78
CA ILE A 24 -8.75 2.62 4.38
C ILE A 24 -8.40 2.12 5.79
N ALA A 25 -9.11 2.62 6.79
CA ALA A 25 -8.98 2.22 8.18
C ALA A 25 -10.35 1.91 8.79
N PRO A 26 -10.42 1.18 9.94
CA PRO A 26 -11.70 0.89 10.60
C PRO A 26 -12.57 2.14 10.86
N GLY A 27 -11.93 3.28 11.16
CA GLY A 27 -12.63 4.52 11.48
C GLY A 27 -13.18 5.29 10.27
N ASN A 28 -12.75 4.98 9.05
CA ASN A 28 -13.17 5.72 7.84
C ASN A 28 -13.77 4.84 6.74
N ILE A 29 -13.81 3.53 6.92
CA ILE A 29 -14.25 2.57 5.90
C ILE A 29 -15.68 2.84 5.39
N SER A 30 -16.56 3.37 6.22
CA SER A 30 -17.94 3.71 5.84
C SER A 30 -18.05 4.86 4.84
N PHE A 31 -16.98 5.64 4.68
CA PHE A 31 -16.91 6.77 3.76
C PHE A 31 -16.18 6.45 2.45
N LEU A 32 -15.80 5.19 2.23
CA LEU A 32 -14.97 4.78 1.09
C LEU A 32 -15.64 5.12 -0.26
N TYR A 33 -16.92 4.81 -0.40
CA TYR A 33 -17.68 5.15 -1.60
C TYR A 33 -17.68 6.65 -1.87
N ASP A 34 -18.00 7.46 -0.85
CA ASP A 34 -18.07 8.91 -0.99
C ASP A 34 -16.69 9.51 -1.33
N ALA A 35 -15.61 8.96 -0.75
CA ALA A 35 -14.25 9.38 -1.04
C ALA A 35 -13.85 9.06 -2.50
N ILE A 36 -14.13 7.84 -2.98
CA ILE A 36 -13.83 7.44 -4.37
C ILE A 36 -14.65 8.26 -5.34
N LYS A 37 -15.96 8.38 -5.11
CA LYS A 37 -16.83 9.19 -5.95
C LYS A 37 -16.33 10.65 -6.04
N HIS A 38 -15.93 11.21 -4.91
CA HIS A 38 -15.40 12.56 -4.86
C HIS A 38 -14.10 12.72 -5.69
N MET A 39 -13.17 11.76 -5.64
CA MET A 39 -11.97 11.81 -6.47
C MET A 39 -12.29 11.72 -7.96
N VAL A 40 -13.23 10.85 -8.33
CA VAL A 40 -13.71 10.74 -9.71
C VAL A 40 -14.37 12.05 -10.18
N ASP A 41 -15.23 12.66 -9.35
CA ASP A 41 -15.89 13.93 -9.64
C ASP A 41 -14.88 15.09 -9.83
N LEU A 42 -13.72 15.02 -9.17
CA LEU A 42 -12.60 15.96 -9.34
C LEU A 42 -11.77 15.69 -10.60
N GLY A 43 -12.00 14.57 -11.29
CA GLY A 43 -11.31 14.22 -12.53
C GLY A 43 -10.04 13.36 -12.35
N TYR A 44 -9.85 12.73 -11.19
CA TYR A 44 -8.76 11.77 -11.00
C TYR A 44 -9.04 10.51 -11.80
N ASP A 45 -8.05 10.02 -12.52
CA ASP A 45 -8.10 8.84 -13.40
C ASP A 45 -7.42 7.60 -12.82
N GLU A 46 -6.75 7.75 -11.66
CA GLU A 46 -6.14 6.65 -10.93
C GLU A 46 -6.46 6.72 -9.44
N ILE A 47 -7.00 5.62 -8.90
CA ILE A 47 -7.29 5.47 -7.47
C ILE A 47 -6.55 4.27 -6.89
N ASN A 48 -5.55 4.54 -6.07
CA ASN A 48 -4.84 3.55 -5.28
C ASN A 48 -5.40 3.52 -3.86
N ALA A 49 -6.13 2.49 -3.50
CA ALA A 49 -6.72 2.33 -2.18
C ALA A 49 -6.20 1.07 -1.49
N ASN A 50 -5.78 1.18 -0.23
CA ASN A 50 -5.38 0.01 0.56
C ASN A 50 -5.82 0.14 2.02
N CYS A 51 -6.13 -1.01 2.61
CA CYS A 51 -6.37 -1.13 4.03
C CYS A 51 -5.07 -0.97 4.81
N VAL A 52 -5.15 -0.32 5.97
CA VAL A 52 -4.04 -0.27 6.91
C VAL A 52 -3.87 -1.63 7.60
N TYR A 53 -2.64 -1.92 8.02
CA TYR A 53 -2.31 -3.17 8.74
C TYR A 53 -2.51 -3.05 10.26
N GLU A 54 -2.83 -1.86 10.75
CA GLU A 54 -2.98 -1.57 12.17
C GLU A 54 -4.14 -2.37 12.79
N LYS A 55 -4.09 -2.53 14.12
CA LYS A 55 -5.11 -3.24 14.91
C LYS A 55 -6.47 -2.53 14.83
N GLY A 56 -7.53 -3.25 15.12
CA GLY A 56 -8.90 -2.70 15.20
C GLY A 56 -9.85 -3.22 14.12
N TRP A 57 -9.37 -4.02 13.19
CA TRP A 57 -10.23 -4.71 12.23
C TRP A 57 -11.06 -5.80 12.90
N THR A 58 -12.33 -5.90 12.51
CA THR A 58 -13.28 -6.94 12.96
C THR A 58 -14.07 -7.48 11.76
N PRO A 59 -14.75 -8.63 11.87
CA PRO A 59 -15.62 -9.14 10.81
C PRO A 59 -16.71 -8.15 10.35
N VAL A 60 -17.15 -7.26 11.25
CA VAL A 60 -18.12 -6.20 10.89
C VAL A 60 -17.51 -5.24 9.85
N HIS A 61 -16.24 -4.88 9.99
CA HIS A 61 -15.57 -4.03 9.02
C HIS A 61 -15.44 -4.70 7.64
N ALA A 62 -15.26 -6.03 7.59
CA ALA A 62 -15.26 -6.76 6.32
C ALA A 62 -16.63 -6.67 5.62
N THR A 63 -17.73 -6.76 6.37
CA THR A 63 -19.08 -6.57 5.82
C THR A 63 -19.27 -5.15 5.30
N VAL A 64 -18.85 -4.14 6.08
CA VAL A 64 -18.93 -2.74 5.64
C VAL A 64 -18.09 -2.52 4.38
N LEU A 65 -16.86 -3.05 4.30
CA LEU A 65 -16.02 -2.95 3.11
C LEU A 65 -16.72 -3.56 1.89
N TYR A 66 -17.28 -4.75 2.06
CA TYR A 66 -18.02 -5.42 0.97
C TYR A 66 -19.17 -4.57 0.45
N ASP A 67 -19.98 -3.99 1.36
CA ASP A 67 -21.10 -3.13 0.98
C ASP A 67 -20.61 -1.82 0.29
N GLN A 68 -19.52 -1.25 0.76
CA GLN A 68 -18.90 -0.09 0.10
C GLN A 68 -18.40 -0.46 -1.31
N MET A 69 -17.73 -1.60 -1.46
CA MET A 69 -17.25 -2.06 -2.76
C MET A 69 -18.41 -2.32 -3.74
N LYS A 70 -19.51 -2.91 -3.29
CA LYS A 70 -20.70 -3.07 -4.14
C LYS A 70 -21.21 -1.72 -4.65
N ARG A 71 -21.37 -0.73 -3.78
CA ARG A 71 -21.80 0.62 -4.16
C ARG A 71 -20.86 1.28 -5.17
N ILE A 72 -19.55 1.10 -4.98
CA ILE A 72 -18.52 1.62 -5.89
C ILE A 72 -18.62 0.91 -7.25
N SER A 73 -18.79 -0.42 -7.25
CA SER A 73 -18.96 -1.21 -8.48
C SER A 73 -20.19 -0.75 -9.27
N ASP A 74 -21.33 -0.57 -8.60
CA ASP A 74 -22.56 -0.08 -9.24
C ASP A 74 -22.32 1.32 -9.85
N TYR A 75 -21.66 2.22 -9.11
CA TYR A 75 -21.30 3.55 -9.60
C TYR A 75 -20.37 3.50 -10.83
N PHE A 76 -19.35 2.66 -10.84
CA PHE A 76 -18.43 2.53 -11.97
C PHE A 76 -19.15 1.97 -13.22
N LEU A 77 -20.06 1.02 -13.04
CA LEU A 77 -20.89 0.51 -14.13
C LEU A 77 -21.82 1.59 -14.70
N GLU A 78 -22.41 2.42 -13.87
CA GLU A 78 -23.23 3.55 -14.29
C GLU A 78 -22.43 4.61 -15.07
N GLN A 79 -21.17 4.86 -14.69
CA GLN A 79 -20.30 5.80 -15.39
C GLN A 79 -19.74 5.23 -16.70
N ASN A 80 -19.83 3.90 -16.91
CA ASN A 80 -19.32 3.22 -18.10
C ASN A 80 -17.82 3.46 -18.35
N PHE A 81 -16.99 3.43 -17.28
CA PHE A 81 -15.55 3.60 -17.39
C PHE A 81 -14.90 2.46 -18.19
N ASP A 82 -13.92 2.82 -19.00
CA ASP A 82 -13.00 1.88 -19.62
C ASP A 82 -11.79 1.69 -18.69
N PHE A 83 -11.81 0.60 -17.90
CA PHE A 83 -10.76 0.28 -16.94
C PHE A 83 -9.42 -0.09 -17.58
N GLU A 84 -9.39 -0.40 -18.87
CA GLU A 84 -8.15 -0.71 -19.55
C GLU A 84 -7.42 0.55 -20.06
N ARG A 85 -8.16 1.64 -20.30
CA ARG A 85 -7.61 2.84 -20.95
C ARG A 85 -7.74 4.12 -20.14
N ASP A 86 -8.89 4.31 -19.50
CA ASP A 86 -9.29 5.64 -19.05
C ASP A 86 -9.33 5.77 -17.52
N PHE A 87 -9.35 4.66 -16.79
CA PHE A 87 -9.50 4.69 -15.34
C PHE A 87 -8.90 3.46 -14.66
N PHE A 88 -8.15 3.67 -13.60
CA PHE A 88 -7.59 2.61 -12.76
C PHE A 88 -8.11 2.70 -11.32
N CYS A 89 -8.54 1.57 -10.77
CA CYS A 89 -8.82 1.45 -9.33
C CYS A 89 -8.23 0.16 -8.78
N SER A 90 -7.30 0.26 -7.84
CA SER A 90 -6.60 -0.90 -7.28
C SER A 90 -7.51 -1.92 -6.58
N LEU A 91 -8.70 -1.52 -6.14
CA LEU A 91 -9.67 -2.43 -5.52
C LEU A 91 -10.35 -3.37 -6.53
N TYR A 92 -10.28 -3.06 -7.84
CA TYR A 92 -10.93 -3.81 -8.92
C TYR A 92 -9.94 -4.31 -9.98
N ASN A 93 -8.65 -4.27 -9.68
CA ASN A 93 -7.66 -4.82 -10.59
C ASN A 93 -7.72 -6.36 -10.55
N GLU A 94 -8.13 -6.98 -11.64
CA GLU A 94 -8.28 -8.43 -11.77
C GLU A 94 -6.95 -9.18 -11.67
N ASP A 95 -5.82 -8.53 -11.97
CA ASP A 95 -4.48 -9.11 -11.81
C ASP A 95 -4.16 -9.49 -10.36
N PHE A 96 -4.99 -9.05 -9.40
CA PHE A 96 -4.87 -9.41 -8.00
C PHE A 96 -5.73 -10.61 -7.58
N PHE A 97 -6.58 -11.14 -8.46
CA PHE A 97 -7.55 -12.20 -8.11
C PHE A 97 -7.14 -13.59 -8.58
N HIS A 98 -5.87 -13.94 -8.46
CA HIS A 98 -5.36 -15.26 -8.78
C HIS A 98 -4.40 -15.78 -7.68
N PRO A 99 -4.16 -17.12 -7.60
CA PRO A 99 -3.17 -17.67 -6.68
C PRO A 99 -1.76 -17.26 -7.11
N LYS A 100 -0.85 -17.12 -6.14
CA LYS A 100 0.59 -17.00 -6.43
C LYS A 100 1.19 -18.38 -6.68
N ASP A 101 2.21 -18.43 -7.55
CA ASP A 101 3.03 -19.60 -7.73
C ASP A 101 3.66 -20.00 -6.36
N PRO A 102 3.55 -21.26 -5.93
CA PRO A 102 4.21 -21.74 -4.71
C PRO A 102 5.73 -21.54 -4.70
N ASP A 103 6.36 -21.52 -5.87
CA ASP A 103 7.81 -21.28 -6.01
C ASP A 103 8.16 -19.78 -5.96
N ASP A 104 7.19 -18.89 -6.08
CA ASP A 104 7.38 -17.45 -5.87
C ASP A 104 7.38 -17.14 -4.37
N LEU A 105 8.56 -17.10 -3.79
CA LEU A 105 8.79 -16.76 -2.38
C LEU A 105 9.01 -15.26 -2.13
N GLN A 106 8.99 -14.44 -3.18
CA GLN A 106 9.19 -13.00 -3.00
C GLN A 106 8.07 -12.40 -2.15
N SER A 107 8.45 -11.57 -1.18
CA SER A 107 7.48 -10.72 -0.49
C SER A 107 6.95 -9.67 -1.47
N TRP A 108 5.67 -9.38 -1.37
CA TRP A 108 5.01 -8.38 -2.23
C TRP A 108 5.61 -6.97 -2.09
N CYS A 109 6.23 -6.69 -0.96
CA CYS A 109 6.76 -5.39 -0.60
C CYS A 109 8.26 -5.29 -0.92
N GLY A 110 8.68 -4.23 -1.59
CA GLY A 110 10.09 -3.89 -1.83
C GLY A 110 10.89 -3.48 -0.58
N GLY A 111 10.26 -3.42 0.60
CA GLY A 111 10.85 -2.96 1.86
C GLY A 111 11.85 -3.91 2.52
N VAL A 112 12.15 -5.06 1.92
CA VAL A 112 13.23 -5.96 2.36
C VAL A 112 14.60 -5.61 1.75
N GLY A 113 14.82 -4.33 1.41
CA GLY A 113 16.12 -3.83 0.99
C GLY A 113 16.40 -3.87 -0.50
N ASN A 114 15.41 -4.19 -1.36
CA ASN A 114 15.66 -4.36 -2.79
C ASN A 114 15.23 -3.15 -3.65
N SER A 115 14.17 -2.44 -3.32
CA SER A 115 13.62 -1.38 -4.18
C SER A 115 13.09 -0.17 -3.43
N MET A 116 13.10 -0.19 -2.10
CA MET A 116 12.58 0.89 -1.28
C MET A 116 13.53 1.20 -0.13
N ILE A 117 13.75 2.48 0.10
CA ILE A 117 14.42 2.98 1.31
C ILE A 117 13.64 4.19 1.84
N ALA A 118 13.77 4.44 3.13
CA ALA A 118 13.34 5.68 3.76
C ALA A 118 14.52 6.33 4.49
N CYS A 119 14.51 7.66 4.59
CA CYS A 119 15.54 8.41 5.29
C CYS A 119 14.86 9.36 6.28
N ASP A 120 15.39 9.47 7.49
CA ASP A 120 14.92 10.43 8.47
C ASP A 120 15.73 11.75 8.41
N PRO A 121 15.27 12.81 9.12
CA PRO A 121 15.99 14.09 9.13
C PRO A 121 17.40 14.01 9.74
N GLN A 122 17.74 12.94 10.45
CA GLN A 122 19.06 12.68 11.02
C GLN A 122 19.99 11.97 10.03
N GLY A 123 19.50 11.67 8.82
CA GLY A 123 20.27 10.98 7.79
C GLY A 123 20.36 9.46 7.98
N ARG A 124 19.62 8.87 8.92
CA ARG A 124 19.57 7.42 9.05
C ARG A 124 18.74 6.81 7.91
N ILE A 125 19.22 5.71 7.34
CA ILE A 125 18.54 4.98 6.26
C ILE A 125 17.84 3.74 6.82
N PHE A 126 16.60 3.54 6.42
CA PHE A 126 15.73 2.43 6.83
C PHE A 126 15.22 1.66 5.60
N PRO A 127 14.83 0.39 5.76
CA PRO A 127 14.24 -0.40 4.67
C PRO A 127 12.97 0.21 4.10
N CYS A 128 12.13 0.80 4.96
CA CYS A 128 10.96 1.61 4.60
C CYS A 128 10.52 2.47 5.80
N ILE A 129 9.50 3.29 5.62
CA ILE A 129 8.97 4.17 6.67
C ILE A 129 8.47 3.42 7.91
N ARG A 130 8.03 2.16 7.78
CA ARG A 130 7.54 1.35 8.91
C ARG A 130 8.62 0.97 9.92
N TYR A 131 9.89 1.08 9.54
CA TYR A 131 11.03 0.83 10.43
C TYR A 131 11.59 2.09 11.09
N MET A 132 10.98 3.24 10.79
CA MET A 132 11.35 4.53 11.37
C MET A 132 10.66 4.76 12.71
N GLU A 133 11.30 5.49 13.59
CA GLU A 133 10.77 5.89 14.91
C GLU A 133 9.36 6.51 14.82
N SER A 134 9.12 7.35 13.81
CA SER A 134 7.81 7.99 13.56
C SER A 134 6.66 7.02 13.30
N SER A 135 6.96 5.79 12.85
CA SER A 135 5.94 4.76 12.55
C SER A 135 5.79 3.73 13.66
N LEU A 136 6.73 3.68 14.61
CA LEU A 136 6.79 2.64 15.64
C LEU A 136 6.13 3.04 16.96
N ASN A 137 5.73 4.29 17.11
CA ASN A 137 5.04 4.83 18.31
C ASN A 137 5.76 4.51 19.64
N GLY A 138 7.07 4.26 19.61
CA GLY A 138 7.86 3.87 20.78
C GLY A 138 7.66 2.41 21.23
N GLU A 139 6.92 1.59 20.48
CA GLU A 139 6.71 0.17 20.80
C GLU A 139 7.92 -0.70 20.44
N GLN A 140 8.74 -0.26 19.49
CA GLN A 140 9.93 -0.96 19.01
C GLN A 140 11.06 0.02 18.71
N GLU A 141 12.30 -0.49 18.73
CA GLU A 141 13.47 0.29 18.33
C GLU A 141 13.53 0.47 16.81
N PRO A 142 13.90 1.66 16.30
CA PRO A 142 14.07 1.91 14.89
C PRO A 142 15.12 0.98 14.25
N TYR A 143 14.79 0.43 13.09
CA TYR A 143 15.62 -0.57 12.41
C TYR A 143 16.38 0.03 11.23
N SER A 144 17.41 0.83 11.52
CA SER A 144 18.23 1.45 10.47
C SER A 144 19.18 0.42 9.83
N ILE A 145 19.48 0.64 8.53
CA ILE A 145 20.36 -0.22 7.71
C ILE A 145 21.54 0.54 7.12
N GLY A 146 21.68 1.82 7.43
CA GLY A 146 22.76 2.69 6.96
C GLY A 146 22.50 4.14 7.34
N ASP A 147 23.32 5.01 6.77
CA ASP A 147 23.19 6.45 6.86
C ASP A 147 23.62 7.12 5.55
N VAL A 148 23.29 8.40 5.38
CA VAL A 148 23.53 9.15 4.13
C VAL A 148 25.02 9.44 3.88
N ASP A 149 25.85 9.46 4.93
CA ASP A 149 27.28 9.77 4.81
C ASP A 149 28.10 8.52 4.42
N ASN A 150 27.74 7.36 4.94
CA ASN A 150 28.49 6.11 4.80
C ASN A 150 27.81 5.07 3.91
N GLY A 151 26.52 5.25 3.61
CA GLY A 151 25.71 4.37 2.77
C GLY A 151 25.13 3.18 3.51
N ILE A 152 24.40 2.34 2.73
CA ILE A 152 23.71 1.14 3.23
C ILE A 152 24.73 0.04 3.53
N GLY A 153 24.56 -0.64 4.67
CA GLY A 153 25.42 -1.78 5.05
C GLY A 153 26.88 -1.40 5.39
N CYS A 154 27.16 -0.14 5.70
CA CYS A 154 28.52 0.36 5.98
C CYS A 154 29.14 -0.22 7.24
N THR A 155 28.35 -0.77 8.17
CA THR A 155 28.83 -1.45 9.38
C THR A 155 28.41 -2.92 9.41
N GLU A 156 29.10 -3.75 10.20
CA GLU A 156 28.71 -5.16 10.39
C GLU A 156 27.32 -5.30 11.01
N CYS A 157 26.90 -4.37 11.88
CA CYS A 157 25.57 -4.34 12.44
C CYS A 157 24.51 -4.12 11.34
N TYR A 158 24.72 -3.15 10.44
CA TYR A 158 23.81 -2.89 9.33
C TYR A 158 23.77 -4.04 8.32
N LYS A 159 24.90 -4.66 8.01
CA LYS A 159 24.96 -5.88 7.18
C LYS A 159 24.16 -7.03 7.81
N CYS A 160 24.31 -7.23 9.12
CA CYS A 160 23.56 -8.24 9.85
C CYS A 160 22.03 -7.99 9.74
N ARG A 161 21.60 -6.74 9.93
CA ARG A 161 20.19 -6.35 9.79
C ARG A 161 19.64 -6.63 8.38
N ILE A 162 20.38 -6.25 7.34
CA ILE A 162 20.02 -6.51 5.94
C ILE A 162 19.90 -8.02 5.69
N ASN A 163 20.87 -8.81 6.17
CA ASN A 163 20.85 -10.27 6.04
C ASN A 163 19.69 -10.93 6.79
N CYS A 164 19.27 -10.36 7.92
CA CYS A 164 18.08 -10.83 8.64
C CYS A 164 16.80 -10.55 7.84
N MET A 165 16.70 -9.36 7.26
CA MET A 165 15.55 -9.00 6.43
C MET A 165 15.47 -9.82 5.15
N ALA A 166 16.60 -10.14 4.52
CA ALA A 166 16.66 -10.97 3.32
C ALA A 166 16.12 -12.40 3.53
N LYS A 167 15.93 -12.82 4.78
CA LYS A 167 15.30 -14.11 5.13
C LYS A 167 13.78 -14.02 5.29
N ILE A 168 13.24 -12.81 5.25
CA ILE A 168 11.79 -12.60 5.32
C ILE A 168 11.24 -12.80 3.92
N ASP A 169 10.52 -13.87 3.73
CA ASP A 169 9.88 -14.23 2.48
C ASP A 169 8.39 -14.54 2.68
N ARG A 170 7.68 -14.79 1.60
CA ARG A 170 6.25 -15.10 1.63
C ARG A 170 5.95 -16.36 2.47
N ARG A 171 6.83 -17.38 2.43
CA ARG A 171 6.62 -18.62 3.17
C ARG A 171 6.78 -18.43 4.68
N THR A 172 7.79 -17.65 5.07
CA THR A 172 8.05 -17.36 6.49
C THR A 172 6.99 -16.45 7.12
N GLN A 173 6.28 -15.66 6.31
CA GLN A 173 5.25 -14.72 6.78
C GLN A 173 3.81 -15.26 6.68
N SER A 174 3.60 -16.40 6.02
CA SER A 174 2.27 -16.91 5.74
C SER A 174 1.95 -18.19 6.49
N THR A 175 0.70 -18.34 6.95
CA THR A 175 0.13 -19.66 7.27
C THR A 175 -0.07 -20.46 5.98
N ASP A 176 -0.26 -21.77 6.08
CA ASP A 176 -0.53 -22.62 4.91
C ASP A 176 -1.79 -22.15 4.15
N GLU A 177 -2.84 -21.76 4.88
CA GLU A 177 -4.07 -21.23 4.31
C GLU A 177 -3.82 -19.95 3.49
N CYS A 178 -3.03 -19.01 4.01
CA CYS A 178 -2.67 -17.78 3.28
C CYS A 178 -1.72 -18.06 2.11
N PHE A 179 -0.77 -18.97 2.29
CA PHE A 179 0.22 -19.29 1.28
C PHE A 179 -0.42 -19.88 0.01
N TYR A 180 -1.42 -20.76 0.17
CA TYR A 180 -2.16 -21.39 -0.93
C TYR A 180 -3.50 -20.72 -1.24
N CYS A 181 -3.71 -19.49 -0.77
CA CYS A 181 -4.94 -18.76 -1.00
C CYS A 181 -5.18 -18.52 -2.51
N PRO A 182 -6.40 -18.78 -3.02
CA PRO A 182 -6.73 -18.60 -4.43
C PRO A 182 -6.64 -17.14 -4.92
N ILE A 183 -6.55 -16.17 -4.02
CA ILE A 183 -6.40 -14.74 -4.32
C ILE A 183 -5.12 -14.16 -3.71
N ALA A 184 -4.09 -14.97 -3.52
CA ALA A 184 -2.86 -14.55 -2.85
C ALA A 184 -2.11 -13.44 -3.60
N ALA A 185 -2.30 -13.31 -4.91
CA ALA A 185 -1.65 -12.27 -5.72
C ALA A 185 -2.00 -10.85 -5.28
N GLY A 186 -3.25 -10.62 -4.85
CA GLY A 186 -3.71 -9.32 -4.34
C GLY A 186 -3.40 -9.06 -2.86
N CYS A 187 -2.85 -10.05 -2.16
CA CYS A 187 -2.57 -9.92 -0.73
C CYS A 187 -1.17 -9.37 -0.51
N SER A 188 -1.08 -8.15 0.04
CA SER A 188 0.21 -7.55 0.37
C SER A 188 0.74 -8.10 1.68
N ASN A 189 1.97 -8.60 1.65
CA ASN A 189 2.73 -8.99 2.83
C ASN A 189 3.65 -7.83 3.23
N CYS A 190 3.53 -7.36 4.47
CA CYS A 190 4.42 -6.36 5.03
C CYS A 190 5.50 -7.03 5.86
N SER A 191 6.76 -6.64 5.68
CA SER A 191 7.90 -7.14 6.47
C SER A 191 8.15 -6.34 7.76
N GLY A 192 7.42 -5.24 7.96
CA GLY A 192 7.52 -4.36 9.11
C GLY A 192 6.38 -4.49 10.11
#